data_f0a27acf14ebfa5ffb5a99235e026cb0
#
_entry.id   f0a27acf14ebfa5ffb5a99235e026cb0
#
_cell.length_a   1.000
_cell.length_b   1.000
_cell.length_c   1.000
_cell.angle_alpha   90.00
_cell.angle_beta   90.00
_cell.angle_gamma   90.00
#
_symmetry.space_group_name_H-M   'P 1'
#
loop_
_entity.id
_entity.type
_entity.pdbx_description
1 polymer ?
#
loop_
_entity_poly.entity_id
_entity_poly.type
_entity_poly.pdbx_seq_one_letter_code
_entity_poly.pdbx_strand_id
1 'polypeptide(L)'
;EKLDEISFLENVRLNVAVEHDNKSFLKLKVKVRNKIVADGLEDDSFDVTDIGIHVKADQFNELIEDPNTVLVDMRNHYESEIGHFKNAITPDVDTFRASLDLIEEQLKEHKEDKKLVMYCTGGIRCEKASAYYKHKGFKNVFQLEGGIINYVRQINEEGLENKFLGKNFVFDARKAERISDDVISNCHQC
;
A
#
# COMPACT_ATOMS: atom_id res chain seq x y z
N GLU A 1 1.47 5.03 -22.86
CA GLU A 1 1.39 5.62 -24.23
C GLU A 1 0.45 4.81 -25.14
N LYS A 2 0.73 3.53 -25.45
CA LYS A 2 -0.16 2.76 -26.37
C LYS A 2 -1.52 2.38 -25.76
N LEU A 3 -1.65 2.30 -24.43
CA LEU A 3 -2.93 2.01 -23.78
C LEU A 3 -3.84 3.23 -23.78
N ASP A 4 -3.29 4.45 -23.73
CA ASP A 4 -4.04 5.69 -23.77
C ASP A 4 -4.67 6.00 -25.13
N GLU A 5 -4.17 5.31 -26.19
CA GLU A 5 -4.76 5.37 -27.54
C GLU A 5 -6.09 4.58 -27.64
N ILE A 6 -6.38 3.76 -26.63
CA ILE A 6 -7.59 2.93 -26.56
C ILE A 6 -8.57 3.63 -25.61
N SER A 7 -9.62 4.23 -26.15
CA SER A 7 -10.54 5.13 -25.43
C SER A 7 -11.11 4.58 -24.10
N PHE A 8 -11.36 3.27 -24.00
CA PHE A 8 -11.86 2.66 -22.77
C PHE A 8 -10.75 2.28 -21.77
N LEU A 9 -9.48 2.46 -22.13
CA LEU A 9 -8.31 2.26 -21.27
C LEU A 9 -7.62 3.59 -20.92
N GLU A 10 -8.17 4.70 -21.37
CA GLU A 10 -7.68 6.03 -21.04
C GLU A 10 -7.72 6.22 -19.51
N ASN A 11 -6.64 6.72 -18.93
CA ASN A 11 -6.46 6.94 -17.49
C ASN A 11 -6.46 5.67 -16.62
N VAL A 12 -6.30 4.47 -17.19
CA VAL A 12 -6.09 3.26 -16.40
C VAL A 12 -4.79 3.38 -15.63
N ARG A 13 -4.88 3.23 -14.32
CA ARG A 13 -3.72 3.24 -13.44
C ARG A 13 -2.76 2.10 -13.75
N LEU A 14 -1.52 2.42 -14.04
CA LEU A 14 -0.45 1.47 -14.28
C LEU A 14 0.59 1.53 -13.16
N ASN A 15 0.93 0.38 -12.59
CA ASN A 15 2.08 0.24 -11.69
C ASN A 15 3.28 -0.22 -12.52
N VAL A 16 4.21 0.70 -12.76
CA VAL A 16 5.44 0.42 -13.50
C VAL A 16 6.55 0.07 -12.50
N ALA A 17 7.26 -1.04 -12.73
CA ALA A 17 8.36 -1.47 -11.88
C ALA A 17 9.42 -0.36 -11.72
N VAL A 18 10.03 -0.29 -10.54
CA VAL A 18 11.10 0.68 -10.23
C VAL A 18 12.36 0.33 -11.01
N GLU A 19 12.70 -0.97 -11.08
CA GLU A 19 13.85 -1.47 -11.82
C GLU A 19 13.42 -2.15 -13.13
N HIS A 20 14.13 -1.84 -14.22
CA HIS A 20 13.89 -2.37 -15.57
C HIS A 20 14.93 -3.45 -15.92
N ASP A 21 14.95 -4.57 -15.21
CA ASP A 21 15.90 -5.66 -15.47
C ASP A 21 15.33 -6.79 -16.35
N ASN A 22 14.13 -6.62 -16.90
CA ASN A 22 13.38 -7.60 -17.70
C ASN A 22 13.09 -8.94 -17.00
N LYS A 23 13.22 -9.01 -15.66
CA LYS A 23 12.97 -10.22 -14.87
C LYS A 23 11.59 -10.26 -14.23
N SER A 24 10.75 -9.27 -14.47
CA SER A 24 9.40 -9.19 -13.91
C SER A 24 8.51 -10.34 -14.42
N PHE A 25 7.41 -10.07 -15.04
CA PHE A 25 6.51 -11.12 -15.54
C PHE A 25 6.89 -11.62 -16.93
N LEU A 26 7.03 -12.94 -17.10
CA LEU A 26 7.33 -13.58 -18.39
C LEU A 26 6.15 -13.57 -19.38
N LYS A 27 4.92 -13.42 -18.88
CA LYS A 27 3.70 -13.48 -19.69
C LYS A 27 2.67 -12.48 -19.20
N LEU A 28 2.06 -11.75 -20.15
CA LEU A 28 0.85 -10.99 -19.87
C LEU A 28 -0.30 -11.95 -19.58
N LYS A 29 -0.96 -11.76 -18.42
CA LYS A 29 -2.17 -12.50 -18.04
C LYS A 29 -3.29 -11.52 -17.73
N VAL A 30 -4.36 -11.57 -18.53
CA VAL A 30 -5.59 -10.84 -18.25
C VAL A 30 -6.57 -11.78 -17.55
N LYS A 31 -7.06 -11.38 -16.39
CA LYS A 31 -8.02 -12.17 -15.59
C LYS A 31 -9.19 -11.29 -15.16
N VAL A 32 -10.40 -11.75 -15.45
CA VAL A 32 -11.61 -11.16 -14.89
C VAL A 32 -11.80 -11.71 -13.48
N ARG A 33 -12.03 -10.81 -12.53
CA ARG A 33 -12.28 -11.13 -11.11
C ARG A 33 -13.51 -10.39 -10.63
N ASN A 34 -14.33 -11.03 -9.81
CA ASN A 34 -15.46 -10.36 -9.17
C ASN A 34 -14.99 -9.33 -8.13
N LYS A 35 -13.85 -9.60 -7.48
CA LYS A 35 -13.20 -8.70 -6.55
C LYS A 35 -11.73 -8.55 -6.90
N ILE A 36 -11.22 -7.33 -6.73
CA ILE A 36 -9.82 -7.02 -7.04
C ILE A 36 -8.88 -7.53 -5.93
N VAL A 37 -9.36 -7.58 -4.70
CA VAL A 37 -8.67 -8.12 -3.52
C VAL A 37 -9.55 -9.13 -2.78
N ALA A 38 -8.92 -10.13 -2.17
CA ALA A 38 -9.60 -11.14 -1.34
C ALA A 38 -9.74 -10.61 0.11
N ASP A 39 -10.71 -9.72 0.33
CA ASP A 39 -10.95 -9.04 1.60
C ASP A 39 -11.95 -9.77 2.52
N GLY A 40 -12.74 -10.69 1.97
CA GLY A 40 -13.78 -11.40 2.71
C GLY A 40 -14.99 -10.54 3.12
N LEU A 41 -15.03 -9.27 2.68
CA LEU A 41 -16.15 -8.36 2.96
C LEU A 41 -17.27 -8.55 1.93
N GLU A 42 -18.48 -8.20 2.32
CA GLU A 42 -19.62 -8.09 1.40
C GLU A 42 -19.64 -6.66 0.85
N ASP A 43 -19.40 -6.49 -0.47
CA ASP A 43 -19.29 -5.17 -1.10
C ASP A 43 -20.58 -4.35 -1.02
N ASP A 44 -21.73 -5.02 -0.89
CA ASP A 44 -23.04 -4.36 -0.74
C ASP A 44 -23.28 -3.82 0.68
N SER A 45 -22.40 -4.11 1.64
CA SER A 45 -22.53 -3.68 3.03
C SER A 45 -22.09 -2.23 3.27
N PHE A 46 -21.30 -1.64 2.37
CA PHE A 46 -20.82 -0.25 2.45
C PHE A 46 -20.42 0.28 1.07
N ASP A 47 -20.33 1.62 0.96
CA ASP A 47 -19.89 2.26 -0.28
C ASP A 47 -18.37 2.09 -0.49
N VAL A 48 -18.00 1.20 -1.38
CA VAL A 48 -16.60 0.90 -1.73
C VAL A 48 -15.91 2.03 -2.50
N THR A 49 -16.67 3.05 -2.95
CA THR A 49 -16.15 4.23 -3.65
C THR A 49 -15.84 5.39 -2.71
N ASP A 50 -16.35 5.34 -1.48
CA ASP A 50 -16.05 6.35 -0.44
C ASP A 50 -14.68 6.06 0.19
N ILE A 51 -13.63 6.22 -0.62
CA ILE A 51 -12.24 5.93 -0.26
C ILE A 51 -11.59 7.05 0.56
N GLY A 52 -10.45 6.74 1.18
CA GLY A 52 -9.60 7.72 1.87
C GLY A 52 -8.92 8.69 0.91
N ILE A 53 -8.42 9.78 1.46
CA ILE A 53 -7.73 10.83 0.70
C ILE A 53 -6.39 10.28 0.20
N HIS A 54 -6.15 10.37 -1.11
CA HIS A 54 -4.84 10.06 -1.70
C HIS A 54 -3.84 11.15 -1.37
N VAL A 55 -2.65 10.75 -0.95
CA VAL A 55 -1.53 11.67 -0.68
C VAL A 55 -0.30 11.25 -1.48
N LYS A 56 0.40 12.22 -2.04
CA LYS A 56 1.68 12.02 -2.73
C LYS A 56 2.83 11.88 -1.74
N ALA A 57 4.02 11.56 -2.22
CA ALA A 57 5.19 11.27 -1.38
C ALA A 57 5.58 12.43 -0.46
N ASP A 58 5.50 13.67 -0.91
CA ASP A 58 5.77 14.88 -0.13
C ASP A 58 4.81 14.99 1.06
N GLN A 59 3.51 14.99 0.81
CA GLN A 59 2.45 15.04 1.82
C GLN A 59 2.48 13.81 2.74
N PHE A 60 2.79 12.63 2.18
CA PHE A 60 2.92 11.41 2.96
C PHE A 60 4.07 11.52 3.96
N ASN A 61 5.25 12.02 3.54
CA ASN A 61 6.39 12.23 4.43
C ASN A 61 6.06 13.19 5.57
N GLU A 62 5.32 14.26 5.30
CA GLU A 62 4.85 15.19 6.35
C GLU A 62 3.85 14.52 7.32
N LEU A 63 2.89 13.77 6.77
CA LEU A 63 1.87 13.10 7.59
C LEU A 63 2.46 12.07 8.55
N ILE A 64 3.42 11.27 8.11
CA ILE A 64 4.00 10.22 8.97
C ILE A 64 4.91 10.76 10.08
N GLU A 65 5.29 12.03 10.02
CA GLU A 65 6.02 12.72 11.10
C GLU A 65 5.09 13.38 12.12
N ASP A 66 3.81 13.53 11.82
CA ASP A 66 2.84 14.08 12.75
C ASP A 66 2.54 13.06 13.87
N PRO A 67 2.71 13.43 15.16
CA PRO A 67 2.45 12.54 16.30
C PRO A 67 0.97 12.11 16.42
N ASN A 68 0.06 12.81 15.72
CA ASN A 68 -1.35 12.43 15.63
C ASN A 68 -1.63 11.45 14.50
N THR A 69 -0.62 11.02 13.77
CA THR A 69 -0.75 10.03 12.71
C THR A 69 -0.49 8.62 13.23
N VAL A 70 -1.31 7.68 12.79
CA VAL A 70 -1.06 6.25 12.87
C VAL A 70 -0.83 5.75 11.45
N LEU A 71 0.38 5.28 11.19
CA LEU A 71 0.77 4.70 9.90
C LEU A 71 0.59 3.18 9.93
N VAL A 72 -0.11 2.62 8.95
CA VAL A 72 -0.40 1.19 8.87
C VAL A 72 0.06 0.61 7.54
N ASP A 73 0.79 -0.49 7.61
CA ASP A 73 1.13 -1.33 6.47
C ASP A 73 -0.01 -2.32 6.18
N MET A 74 -0.69 -2.17 5.05
CA MET A 74 -1.78 -3.05 4.63
C MET A 74 -1.29 -4.27 3.85
N ARG A 75 0.00 -4.57 3.91
CA ARG A 75 0.59 -5.79 3.32
C ARG A 75 0.56 -6.94 4.33
N ASN A 76 0.84 -8.14 3.83
CA ASN A 76 1.01 -9.31 4.67
C ASN A 76 2.35 -9.21 5.42
N HIS A 77 2.47 -9.90 6.58
CA HIS A 77 3.68 -9.80 7.43
C HIS A 77 4.98 -10.12 6.70
N TYR A 78 5.00 -11.15 5.84
CA TYR A 78 6.19 -11.53 5.07
C TYR A 78 6.66 -10.47 4.06
N GLU A 79 5.79 -9.53 3.67
CA GLU A 79 6.15 -8.39 2.83
C GLU A 79 6.80 -7.28 3.68
N SER A 80 6.28 -7.04 4.88
CA SER A 80 6.80 -6.01 5.79
C SER A 80 8.10 -6.41 6.50
N GLU A 81 8.35 -7.69 6.69
CA GLU A 81 9.59 -8.22 7.29
C GLU A 81 10.87 -7.81 6.54
N ILE A 82 10.79 -7.62 5.23
CA ILE A 82 11.96 -7.25 4.42
C ILE A 82 12.07 -5.76 4.14
N GLY A 83 11.02 -4.98 4.46
CA GLY A 83 11.00 -3.54 4.29
C GLY A 83 9.66 -2.93 4.64
N HIS A 84 9.68 -1.79 5.33
CA HIS A 84 8.50 -1.02 5.73
C HIS A 84 8.88 0.44 6.01
N PHE A 85 7.90 1.34 6.10
CA PHE A 85 8.15 2.69 6.58
C PHE A 85 8.42 2.69 8.08
N LYS A 86 9.34 3.56 8.52
CA LYS A 86 9.67 3.73 9.93
C LYS A 86 8.39 4.03 10.74
N ASN A 87 8.28 3.41 11.90
CA ASN A 87 7.14 3.54 12.84
C ASN A 87 5.78 3.05 12.30
N ALA A 88 5.73 2.36 11.16
CA ALA A 88 4.49 1.75 10.69
C ALA A 88 4.05 0.60 11.60
N ILE A 89 2.75 0.53 11.88
CA ILE A 89 2.15 -0.70 12.41
C ILE A 89 2.19 -1.72 11.27
N THR A 90 2.88 -2.84 11.50
CA THR A 90 2.98 -3.97 10.58
C THR A 90 2.19 -5.14 11.16
N PRO A 91 0.94 -5.36 10.75
CA PRO A 91 0.12 -6.44 11.29
C PRO A 91 0.76 -7.82 11.05
N ASP A 92 0.90 -8.60 12.12
CA ASP A 92 1.43 -9.97 12.05
C ASP A 92 0.33 -10.93 11.59
N VAL A 93 -0.01 -10.83 10.31
CA VAL A 93 -1.06 -11.62 9.67
C VAL A 93 -0.67 -12.05 8.26
N ASP A 94 -1.13 -13.23 7.86
CA ASP A 94 -0.85 -13.81 6.55
C ASP A 94 -1.78 -13.31 5.43
N THR A 95 -2.86 -12.64 5.79
CA THR A 95 -3.87 -12.24 4.81
C THR A 95 -4.37 -10.81 5.04
N PHE A 96 -4.64 -10.11 3.94
CA PHE A 96 -5.25 -8.78 3.97
C PHE A 96 -6.58 -8.76 4.74
N ARG A 97 -7.39 -9.82 4.66
CA ARG A 97 -8.64 -9.93 5.41
C ARG A 97 -8.41 -9.86 6.92
N ALA A 98 -7.44 -10.63 7.42
CA ALA A 98 -7.15 -10.65 8.85
C ALA A 98 -6.60 -9.30 9.36
N SER A 99 -5.89 -8.55 8.52
CA SER A 99 -5.39 -7.22 8.90
C SER A 99 -6.50 -6.21 9.14
N LEU A 100 -7.63 -6.30 8.41
CA LEU A 100 -8.73 -5.34 8.55
C LEU A 100 -9.32 -5.36 9.96
N ASP A 101 -9.67 -6.55 10.45
CA ASP A 101 -10.27 -6.73 11.77
C ASP A 101 -9.27 -6.39 12.89
N LEU A 102 -8.00 -6.82 12.73
CA LEU A 102 -6.95 -6.55 13.72
C LEU A 102 -6.71 -5.06 13.91
N ILE A 103 -6.57 -4.31 12.83
CA ILE A 103 -6.33 -2.86 12.88
C ILE A 103 -7.57 -2.12 13.38
N GLU A 104 -8.79 -2.54 13.02
CA GLU A 104 -10.00 -1.93 13.55
C GLU A 104 -10.04 -2.06 15.08
N GLU A 105 -9.74 -3.23 15.62
CA GLU A 105 -9.73 -3.47 17.06
C GLU A 105 -8.62 -2.66 17.77
N GLN A 106 -7.42 -2.61 17.19
CA GLN A 106 -6.30 -1.84 17.78
C GLN A 106 -6.56 -0.34 17.81
N LEU A 107 -7.26 0.19 16.83
CA LEU A 107 -7.45 1.64 16.67
C LEU A 107 -8.87 2.11 16.96
N LYS A 108 -9.74 1.27 17.51
CA LYS A 108 -11.15 1.59 17.75
C LYS A 108 -11.39 2.85 18.57
N GLU A 109 -10.49 3.16 19.51
CA GLU A 109 -10.58 4.36 20.37
C GLU A 109 -10.03 5.63 19.69
N HIS A 110 -9.40 5.49 18.52
CA HIS A 110 -8.74 6.56 17.77
C HIS A 110 -9.45 6.96 16.49
N LYS A 111 -10.72 6.56 16.33
CA LYS A 111 -11.49 6.80 15.09
C LYS A 111 -11.71 8.29 14.79
N GLU A 112 -11.74 9.13 15.81
CA GLU A 112 -12.07 10.55 15.69
C GLU A 112 -10.84 11.47 15.77
N ASP A 113 -9.84 11.12 16.58
CA ASP A 113 -8.73 11.99 16.96
C ASP A 113 -7.45 11.77 16.14
N LYS A 114 -7.23 10.55 15.65
CA LYS A 114 -6.03 10.22 14.88
C LYS A 114 -6.24 10.29 13.38
N LYS A 115 -5.15 10.57 12.65
CA LYS A 115 -5.06 10.40 11.22
C LYS A 115 -4.62 8.97 10.92
N LEU A 116 -5.47 8.19 10.27
CA LEU A 116 -5.14 6.86 9.81
C LEU A 116 -4.54 6.97 8.41
N VAL A 117 -3.24 6.76 8.30
CA VAL A 117 -2.51 6.77 7.04
C VAL A 117 -2.11 5.34 6.69
N MET A 118 -2.39 4.90 5.49
CA MET A 118 -2.12 3.53 5.08
C MET A 118 -1.39 3.44 3.75
N TYR A 119 -0.65 2.36 3.58
CA TYR A 119 0.06 2.04 2.36
C TYR A 119 0.07 0.54 2.07
N CYS A 120 0.33 0.20 0.83
CA CYS A 120 0.68 -1.16 0.39
C CYS A 120 1.62 -1.08 -0.82
N THR A 121 1.93 -2.19 -1.48
CA THR A 121 2.86 -2.22 -2.61
C THR A 121 2.45 -1.30 -3.76
N GLY A 122 1.20 -1.40 -4.22
CA GLY A 122 0.70 -0.66 -5.39
C GLY A 122 -0.59 0.13 -5.13
N GLY A 123 -1.04 0.28 -3.86
CA GLY A 123 -2.21 1.06 -3.45
C GLY A 123 -3.55 0.33 -3.53
N ILE A 124 -3.66 -0.79 -4.21
CA ILE A 124 -4.96 -1.47 -4.46
C ILE A 124 -5.63 -1.96 -3.16
N ARG A 125 -4.86 -2.54 -2.23
CA ARG A 125 -5.41 -2.95 -0.91
C ARG A 125 -5.90 -1.74 -0.13
N CYS A 126 -5.21 -0.59 -0.25
CA CYS A 126 -5.58 0.63 0.45
C CYS A 126 -6.89 1.24 -0.06
N GLU A 127 -7.18 1.14 -1.36
CA GLU A 127 -8.50 1.57 -1.88
C GLU A 127 -9.64 0.90 -1.10
N LYS A 128 -9.55 -0.42 -0.94
CA LYS A 128 -10.58 -1.18 -0.24
C LYS A 128 -10.56 -0.92 1.27
N ALA A 129 -9.37 -0.93 1.89
CA ALA A 129 -9.22 -0.72 3.32
C ALA A 129 -9.70 0.68 3.75
N SER A 130 -9.40 1.72 2.98
CA SER A 130 -9.78 3.07 3.33
C SER A 130 -11.30 3.27 3.31
N ALA A 131 -12.00 2.71 2.32
CA ALA A 131 -13.46 2.72 2.29
C ALA A 131 -14.04 1.95 3.50
N TYR A 132 -13.48 0.78 3.82
CA TYR A 132 -13.89 -0.01 4.98
C TYR A 132 -13.72 0.78 6.29
N TYR A 133 -12.56 1.40 6.54
CA TYR A 133 -12.34 2.13 7.79
C TYR A 133 -13.18 3.41 7.89
N LYS A 134 -13.45 4.11 6.77
CA LYS A 134 -14.43 5.21 6.76
C LYS A 134 -15.82 4.72 7.14
N HIS A 135 -16.26 3.60 6.57
CA HIS A 135 -17.53 2.96 6.96
C HIS A 135 -17.54 2.58 8.46
N LYS A 136 -16.41 2.14 9.01
CA LYS A 136 -16.25 1.85 10.45
C LYS A 136 -16.16 3.10 11.35
N GLY A 137 -16.26 4.28 10.78
CA GLY A 137 -16.34 5.56 11.50
C GLY A 137 -15.02 6.29 11.71
N PHE A 138 -13.92 5.85 11.08
CA PHE A 138 -12.68 6.62 11.07
C PHE A 138 -12.87 7.90 10.24
N LYS A 139 -12.58 9.07 10.84
CA LYS A 139 -12.86 10.37 10.20
C LYS A 139 -11.74 10.83 9.27
N ASN A 140 -10.50 10.60 9.65
CA ASN A 140 -9.31 11.13 8.98
C ASN A 140 -8.53 9.99 8.33
N VAL A 141 -8.97 9.53 7.17
CA VAL A 141 -8.39 8.37 6.47
C VAL A 141 -7.64 8.80 5.23
N PHE A 142 -6.36 8.45 5.16
CA PHE A 142 -5.44 8.78 4.07
C PHE A 142 -4.79 7.52 3.52
N GLN A 143 -4.38 7.58 2.27
CA GLN A 143 -3.67 6.47 1.63
C GLN A 143 -2.59 6.98 0.70
N LEU A 144 -1.44 6.29 0.68
CA LEU A 144 -0.33 6.60 -0.21
C LEU A 144 -0.72 6.30 -1.66
N GLU A 145 -0.77 7.34 -2.49
CA GLU A 145 -1.13 7.24 -3.90
C GLU A 145 -0.15 6.34 -4.66
N GLY A 146 -0.69 5.27 -5.24
CA GLY A 146 0.14 4.32 -5.99
C GLY A 146 1.02 3.41 -5.14
N GLY A 147 0.93 3.51 -3.80
CA GLY A 147 1.69 2.70 -2.86
C GLY A 147 3.20 2.93 -2.93
N ILE A 148 3.97 1.98 -2.38
CA ILE A 148 5.44 2.04 -2.31
C ILE A 148 6.06 2.26 -3.70
N ILE A 149 5.55 1.61 -4.74
CA ILE A 149 6.10 1.72 -6.10
C ILE A 149 6.06 3.17 -6.58
N ASN A 150 4.93 3.85 -6.42
CA ASN A 150 4.80 5.25 -6.85
C ASN A 150 5.56 6.21 -5.92
N TYR A 151 5.60 5.91 -4.62
CA TYR A 151 6.41 6.65 -3.65
C TYR A 151 7.87 6.70 -4.05
N VAL A 152 8.48 5.54 -4.35
CA VAL A 152 9.89 5.47 -4.76
C VAL A 152 10.15 6.27 -6.03
N ARG A 153 9.23 6.25 -6.98
CA ARG A 153 9.35 7.06 -8.19
C ARG A 153 9.35 8.55 -7.85
N GLN A 154 8.38 9.02 -7.07
CA GLN A 154 8.25 10.43 -6.70
C GLN A 154 9.46 10.92 -5.90
N ILE A 155 9.94 10.18 -4.91
CA ILE A 155 11.12 10.60 -4.14
C ILE A 155 12.37 10.72 -5.02
N ASN A 156 12.55 9.82 -6.01
CA ASN A 156 13.68 9.88 -6.94
C ASN A 156 13.55 11.04 -7.94
N GLU A 157 12.35 11.32 -8.43
CA GLU A 157 12.08 12.41 -9.38
C GLU A 157 12.16 13.78 -8.71
N GLU A 158 11.69 13.91 -7.49
CA GLU A 158 11.56 15.18 -6.77
C GLU A 158 12.70 15.43 -5.76
N GLY A 159 13.59 14.45 -5.55
CA GLY A 159 14.69 14.54 -4.60
C GLY A 159 14.25 14.59 -3.14
N LEU A 160 13.14 13.94 -2.81
CA LEU A 160 12.60 13.89 -1.45
C LEU A 160 13.37 12.89 -0.58
N GLU A 161 13.31 13.09 0.73
CA GLU A 161 13.88 12.15 1.68
C GLU A 161 13.14 10.81 1.65
N ASN A 162 13.90 9.73 1.53
CA ASN A 162 13.36 8.37 1.60
C ASN A 162 13.09 7.97 3.06
N LYS A 163 11.84 7.70 3.40
CA LYS A 163 11.42 7.23 4.73
C LYS A 163 11.17 5.70 4.79
N PHE A 164 11.33 5.00 3.66
CA PHE A 164 11.16 3.56 3.59
C PHE A 164 12.47 2.83 3.91
N LEU A 165 12.39 1.82 4.77
CA LEU A 165 13.53 1.01 5.23
C LEU A 165 13.52 -0.35 4.53
N GLY A 166 14.65 -0.75 3.95
CA GLY A 166 14.85 -2.09 3.40
C GLY A 166 14.37 -2.26 1.97
N LYS A 167 13.65 -3.36 1.71
CA LYS A 167 13.23 -3.81 0.38
C LYS A 167 11.72 -3.87 0.25
N ASN A 168 11.21 -3.50 -0.91
CA ASN A 168 9.81 -3.73 -1.25
C ASN A 168 9.64 -5.15 -1.82
N PHE A 169 8.75 -5.95 -1.22
CA PHE A 169 8.39 -7.26 -1.75
C PHE A 169 7.61 -7.11 -3.07
N VAL A 170 7.97 -7.90 -4.08
CA VAL A 170 7.28 -7.95 -5.36
C VAL A 170 6.87 -9.39 -5.71
N PHE A 171 5.71 -9.54 -6.35
CA PHE A 171 5.08 -10.83 -6.64
C PHE A 171 5.55 -11.44 -7.97
N ASP A 172 6.80 -11.22 -8.36
CA ASP A 172 7.41 -11.77 -9.57
C ASP A 172 8.76 -12.45 -9.28
N ALA A 173 9.50 -12.82 -10.31
CA ALA A 173 10.75 -13.56 -10.18
C ALA A 173 11.85 -12.81 -9.40
N ARG A 174 11.78 -11.49 -9.29
CA ARG A 174 12.73 -10.68 -8.51
C ARG A 174 12.56 -10.86 -6.99
N LYS A 175 11.34 -11.21 -6.54
CA LYS A 175 10.94 -11.35 -5.13
C LYS A 175 11.01 -10.07 -4.32
N ALA A 176 12.00 -9.21 -4.53
CA ALA A 176 12.16 -7.93 -3.84
C ALA A 176 12.90 -6.90 -4.71
N GLU A 177 12.58 -5.64 -4.50
CA GLU A 177 13.30 -4.47 -5.03
C GLU A 177 13.94 -3.72 -3.86
N ARG A 178 15.23 -3.39 -3.96
CA ARG A 178 15.92 -2.59 -2.93
C ARG A 178 15.48 -1.13 -3.01
N ILE A 179 15.01 -0.61 -1.88
CA ILE A 179 14.56 0.79 -1.77
C ILE A 179 15.53 1.62 -0.92
N SER A 180 16.13 1.02 0.11
CA SER A 180 17.19 1.64 0.91
C SER A 180 18.31 0.64 1.20
N ASP A 181 19.41 1.12 1.79
CA ASP A 181 20.54 0.28 2.20
C ASP A 181 20.32 -0.42 3.55
N ASP A 182 19.20 -0.12 4.21
CA ASP A 182 18.88 -0.74 5.47
C ASP A 182 18.64 -2.26 5.32
N VAL A 183 19.07 -2.99 6.33
CA VAL A 183 18.81 -4.43 6.48
C VAL A 183 18.03 -4.62 7.77
N ILE A 184 16.74 -4.90 7.66
CA ILE A 184 15.83 -4.94 8.81
C ILE A 184 15.47 -6.35 9.27
N SER A 185 15.81 -7.36 8.49
CA SER A 185 15.59 -8.77 8.85
C SER A 185 16.73 -9.66 8.36
N ASN A 186 16.83 -10.84 8.96
CA ASN A 186 17.77 -11.88 8.55
C ASN A 186 17.09 -12.86 7.59
N CYS A 187 17.92 -13.61 6.83
CA CYS A 187 17.42 -14.70 6.02
C CYS A 187 16.83 -15.81 6.92
N HIS A 188 15.64 -16.31 6.59
CA HIS A 188 15.00 -17.40 7.34
C HIS A 188 15.72 -18.76 7.20
N GLN A 189 16.63 -18.88 6.24
CA GLN A 189 17.29 -20.15 5.93
C GLN A 189 18.75 -20.25 6.43
N CYS A 190 19.35 -19.14 6.89
CA CYS A 190 20.75 -19.14 7.33
C CYS A 190 21.03 -18.24 8.55
#